data_a7d9a8aadc78c6afc8bee1e3c1fb8c1b
#
_entry.id   a7d9a8aadc78c6afc8bee1e3c1fb8c1b
#
_cell.length_a   1.000
_cell.length_b   1.000
_cell.length_c   1.000
_cell.angle_alpha   90.00
_cell.angle_beta   90.00
_cell.angle_gamma   90.00
#
_symmetry.space_group_name_H-M   'P 1'
#
loop_
_entity.id
_entity.type
_entity.pdbx_description
1 polymer ?
#
loop_
_entity_poly.entity_id
_entity_poly.type
_entity_poly.pdbx_seq_one_letter_code
_entity_poly.pdbx_strand_id
1 'polypeptide(L)'
;PTSELAYKAAIKALEDAKVSAEELDMIIVATISADCNTPSTACILQEKLGAKNAAAFDLSAACSGFVYGSAIATQFIETGVYKKVLVVGAETLSKFVNWHDRNTCIIFADGAGAAVYGEVEQGYGMLSFDLGADGSGATTIEIPGGGSKHPADQESIDNHMHCLHMNGKETFRFAVKAMGSTVMKSLERAGLQKEDIDYLIPHQANIRIIESAAKRLHLPMDKVFVNIEKYGNASAASIPIAMAEAYQSGKLKKGEIIALSGFGAGLTWASCIMKWAKED
;
A
#
# COMPACT_ATOMS: atom_id res chain seq x y z
N PRO A 1 -18.06 4.51 -2.42
CA PRO A 1 -17.21 4.72 -1.25
C PRO A 1 -16.05 3.73 -1.25
N THR A 2 -14.98 4.06 -0.52
CA THR A 2 -13.76 3.26 -0.42
C THR A 2 -14.03 1.88 0.17
N SER A 3 -14.94 1.79 1.14
CA SER A 3 -15.37 0.51 1.73
C SER A 3 -15.95 -0.47 0.72
N GLU A 4 -16.61 -0.02 -0.35
CA GLU A 4 -17.15 -0.90 -1.40
C GLU A 4 -16.04 -1.52 -2.26
N LEU A 5 -15.00 -0.75 -2.58
CA LEU A 5 -13.83 -1.28 -3.29
C LEU A 5 -13.05 -2.23 -2.39
N ALA A 6 -12.84 -1.83 -1.12
CA ALA A 6 -12.20 -2.66 -0.11
C ALA A 6 -12.93 -4.01 0.07
N TYR A 7 -14.27 -4.00 0.14
CA TYR A 7 -15.08 -5.21 0.27
C TYR A 7 -14.85 -6.18 -0.89
N LYS A 8 -14.87 -5.68 -2.14
CA LYS A 8 -14.65 -6.51 -3.32
C LYS A 8 -13.26 -7.15 -3.37
N ALA A 9 -12.24 -6.41 -2.93
CA ALA A 9 -10.88 -6.92 -2.84
C ALA A 9 -10.74 -7.95 -1.68
N ALA A 10 -11.35 -7.65 -0.53
CA ALA A 10 -11.32 -8.51 0.65
C ALA A 10 -11.97 -9.87 0.39
N ILE A 11 -13.14 -9.92 -0.24
CA ILE A 11 -13.81 -11.19 -0.60
C ILE A 11 -12.89 -12.06 -1.45
N LYS A 12 -12.27 -11.50 -2.49
CA LYS A 12 -11.33 -12.25 -3.35
C LYS A 12 -10.11 -12.75 -2.59
N ALA A 13 -9.57 -11.95 -1.68
CA ALA A 13 -8.42 -12.35 -0.87
C ALA A 13 -8.79 -13.48 0.11
N LEU A 14 -9.99 -13.43 0.71
CA LEU A 14 -10.50 -14.49 1.60
C LEU A 14 -10.77 -15.79 0.84
N GLU A 15 -11.39 -15.73 -0.33
CA GLU A 15 -11.63 -16.86 -1.22
C GLU A 15 -10.30 -17.54 -1.62
N ASP A 16 -9.32 -16.74 -2.05
CA ASP A 16 -8.00 -17.21 -2.46
C ASP A 16 -7.21 -17.81 -1.29
N ALA A 17 -7.32 -17.24 -0.09
CA ALA A 17 -6.71 -17.76 1.13
C ALA A 17 -7.47 -18.95 1.72
N LYS A 18 -8.68 -19.25 1.26
CA LYS A 18 -9.61 -20.25 1.83
C LYS A 18 -9.88 -19.99 3.32
N VAL A 19 -10.07 -18.74 3.68
CA VAL A 19 -10.32 -18.25 5.05
C VAL A 19 -11.72 -17.63 5.08
N SER A 20 -12.52 -18.01 6.06
CA SER A 20 -13.80 -17.34 6.30
C SER A 20 -13.60 -16.00 7.02
N ALA A 21 -14.52 -15.06 6.83
CA ALA A 21 -14.44 -13.77 7.51
C ALA A 21 -14.48 -13.88 9.05
N GLU A 22 -15.15 -14.90 9.58
CA GLU A 22 -15.25 -15.15 11.03
C GLU A 22 -13.92 -15.63 11.65
N GLU A 23 -12.99 -16.16 10.83
CA GLU A 23 -11.66 -16.58 11.28
C GLU A 23 -10.67 -15.43 11.36
N LEU A 24 -11.03 -14.22 10.88
CA LEU A 24 -10.15 -13.06 10.96
C LEU A 24 -10.08 -12.54 12.40
N ASP A 25 -8.86 -12.31 12.87
CA ASP A 25 -8.58 -11.69 14.15
C ASP A 25 -8.45 -10.14 14.03
N MET A 26 -8.05 -9.67 12.83
CA MET A 26 -7.84 -8.23 12.60
C MET A 26 -8.05 -7.85 11.13
N ILE A 27 -8.56 -6.64 10.91
CA ILE A 27 -8.66 -5.99 9.61
C ILE A 27 -7.96 -4.64 9.67
N ILE A 28 -6.99 -4.41 8.78
CA ILE A 28 -6.29 -3.15 8.61
C ILE A 28 -6.60 -2.60 7.22
N VAL A 29 -7.19 -1.41 7.14
CA VAL A 29 -7.40 -0.71 5.86
C VAL A 29 -6.41 0.44 5.76
N ALA A 30 -5.46 0.33 4.83
CA ALA A 30 -4.56 1.42 4.48
C ALA A 30 -5.27 2.34 3.47
N THR A 31 -5.58 3.55 3.89
CA THR A 31 -6.31 4.53 3.08
C THR A 31 -6.05 5.96 3.54
N ILE A 32 -6.10 6.91 2.59
CA ILE A 32 -6.18 8.37 2.84
C ILE A 32 -7.51 8.94 2.34
N SER A 33 -8.38 8.09 1.81
CA SER A 33 -9.69 8.44 1.25
C SER A 33 -10.79 7.63 1.93
N ALA A 34 -10.76 7.60 3.28
CA ALA A 34 -11.76 6.91 4.10
C ALA A 34 -13.19 7.37 3.76
N ASP A 35 -14.18 6.50 4.00
CA ASP A 35 -15.60 6.82 3.76
C ASP A 35 -16.04 8.06 4.53
N CYS A 36 -15.51 8.22 5.75
CA CYS A 36 -15.75 9.35 6.66
C CYS A 36 -14.63 9.42 7.72
N ASN A 37 -14.57 10.53 8.45
CA ASN A 37 -13.57 10.70 9.52
C ASN A 37 -13.75 9.70 10.66
N THR A 38 -14.99 9.28 10.93
CA THR A 38 -15.36 8.26 11.90
C THR A 38 -16.75 7.74 11.58
N PRO A 39 -17.03 6.42 11.67
CA PRO A 39 -16.10 5.34 12.02
C PRO A 39 -15.04 5.11 10.96
N SER A 40 -14.04 4.28 11.27
CA SER A 40 -13.02 3.86 10.28
C SER A 40 -13.65 3.05 9.14
N THR A 41 -13.07 3.14 7.95
CA THR A 41 -13.44 2.31 6.79
C THR A 41 -13.29 0.82 7.11
N ALA A 42 -12.30 0.45 7.93
CA ALA A 42 -12.10 -0.91 8.40
C ALA A 42 -13.27 -1.44 9.24
N CYS A 43 -13.88 -0.61 10.12
CA CYS A 43 -15.06 -1.01 10.88
C CYS A 43 -16.28 -1.22 9.95
N ILE A 44 -16.45 -0.36 8.95
CA ILE A 44 -17.50 -0.53 7.94
C ILE A 44 -17.28 -1.82 7.15
N LEU A 45 -16.03 -2.09 6.76
CA LEU A 45 -15.65 -3.31 6.05
C LEU A 45 -15.87 -4.55 6.91
N GLN A 46 -15.52 -4.49 8.19
CA GLN A 46 -15.68 -5.57 9.16
C GLN A 46 -17.14 -6.03 9.25
N GLU A 47 -18.08 -5.10 9.36
CA GLU A 47 -19.53 -5.38 9.37
C GLU A 47 -19.98 -5.99 8.02
N LYS A 48 -19.57 -5.40 6.89
CA LYS A 48 -19.93 -5.90 5.54
C LYS A 48 -19.45 -7.33 5.29
N LEU A 49 -18.29 -7.70 5.82
CA LEU A 49 -17.74 -9.06 5.71
C LEU A 49 -18.37 -10.04 6.68
N GLY A 50 -19.04 -9.57 7.72
CA GLY A 50 -19.49 -10.40 8.84
C GLY A 50 -18.34 -10.91 9.72
N ALA A 51 -17.20 -10.21 9.74
CA ALA A 51 -15.99 -10.59 10.49
C ALA A 51 -16.10 -10.21 11.98
N LYS A 52 -17.06 -10.78 12.67
CA LYS A 52 -17.49 -10.39 14.04
C LYS A 52 -16.39 -10.47 15.10
N ASN A 53 -15.38 -11.30 14.87
CA ASN A 53 -14.28 -11.51 15.82
C ASN A 53 -13.08 -10.58 15.57
N ALA A 54 -13.05 -9.88 14.43
CA ALA A 54 -11.91 -9.09 14.03
C ALA A 54 -11.88 -7.71 14.70
N ALA A 55 -10.74 -7.32 15.26
CA ALA A 55 -10.41 -5.93 15.51
C ALA A 55 -10.25 -5.18 14.18
N ALA A 56 -10.63 -3.90 14.10
CA ALA A 56 -10.59 -3.17 12.85
C ALA A 56 -10.17 -1.70 13.03
N PHE A 57 -9.24 -1.23 12.20
CA PHE A 57 -8.80 0.17 12.16
C PHE A 57 -8.25 0.57 10.80
N ASP A 58 -8.32 1.87 10.50
CA ASP A 58 -7.66 2.46 9.34
C ASP A 58 -6.22 2.87 9.67
N LEU A 59 -5.34 2.77 8.68
CA LEU A 59 -3.94 3.17 8.75
C LEU A 59 -3.67 4.24 7.70
N SER A 60 -3.19 5.40 8.11
CA SER A 60 -2.84 6.51 7.25
C SER A 60 -1.30 6.63 7.11
N ALA A 61 -0.76 6.10 6.03
CA ALA A 61 0.64 6.27 5.61
C ALA A 61 0.74 6.45 4.07
N ALA A 62 -0.32 6.99 3.48
CA ALA A 62 -0.47 7.23 2.05
C ALA A 62 -0.06 6.01 1.21
N CYS A 63 0.71 6.22 0.13
CA CYS A 63 1.08 5.14 -0.79
C CYS A 63 1.99 4.06 -0.17
N SER A 64 2.58 4.32 1.01
CA SER A 64 3.32 3.33 1.80
C SER A 64 2.40 2.45 2.67
N GLY A 65 1.12 2.82 2.79
CA GLY A 65 0.20 2.29 3.78
C GLY A 65 0.05 0.77 3.77
N PHE A 66 -0.02 0.16 2.58
CA PHE A 66 -0.12 -1.30 2.50
C PHE A 66 1.09 -2.02 3.11
N VAL A 67 2.31 -1.55 2.86
CA VAL A 67 3.54 -2.14 3.44
C VAL A 67 3.62 -1.90 4.95
N TYR A 68 3.18 -0.72 5.43
CA TYR A 68 3.04 -0.47 6.88
C TYR A 68 2.03 -1.43 7.52
N GLY A 69 0.85 -1.61 6.90
CA GLY A 69 -0.16 -2.57 7.35
C GLY A 69 0.36 -4.01 7.37
N SER A 70 1.13 -4.39 6.35
CA SER A 70 1.79 -5.70 6.26
C SER A 70 2.79 -5.91 7.40
N ALA A 71 3.59 -4.89 7.73
CA ALA A 71 4.51 -4.95 8.86
C ALA A 71 3.78 -5.15 10.19
N ILE A 72 2.70 -4.40 10.42
CA ILE A 72 1.87 -4.53 11.63
C ILE A 72 1.25 -5.93 11.71
N ALA A 73 0.64 -6.41 10.63
CA ALA A 73 0.04 -7.74 10.55
C ALA A 73 1.05 -8.84 10.89
N THR A 74 2.25 -8.75 10.31
CA THR A 74 3.34 -9.71 10.56
C THR A 74 3.72 -9.73 12.04
N GLN A 75 3.87 -8.58 12.70
CA GLN A 75 4.23 -8.53 14.11
C GLN A 75 3.18 -9.16 15.02
N PHE A 76 1.89 -8.99 14.74
CA PHE A 76 0.83 -9.66 15.51
C PHE A 76 0.84 -11.18 15.33
N ILE A 77 1.18 -11.67 14.13
CA ILE A 77 1.27 -13.10 13.84
C ILE A 77 2.53 -13.69 14.47
N GLU A 78 3.70 -13.07 14.31
CA GLU A 78 4.97 -13.53 14.87
C GLU A 78 4.97 -13.58 16.41
N THR A 79 4.27 -12.64 17.06
CA THR A 79 4.10 -12.66 18.53
C THR A 79 3.03 -13.64 19.01
N GLY A 80 2.30 -14.28 18.09
CA GLY A 80 1.25 -15.25 18.41
C GLY A 80 -0.04 -14.63 18.99
N VAL A 81 -0.16 -13.30 18.97
CA VAL A 81 -1.37 -12.60 19.45
C VAL A 81 -2.55 -12.85 18.52
N TYR A 82 -2.30 -12.79 17.22
CA TYR A 82 -3.29 -13.07 16.16
C TYR A 82 -2.75 -14.07 15.17
N LYS A 83 -3.65 -14.80 14.51
CA LYS A 83 -3.32 -15.85 13.53
C LYS A 83 -3.66 -15.47 12.10
N LYS A 84 -4.71 -14.68 11.91
CA LYS A 84 -5.21 -14.28 10.58
C LYS A 84 -5.53 -12.79 10.55
N VAL A 85 -4.79 -12.05 9.74
CA VAL A 85 -4.94 -10.60 9.59
C VAL A 85 -5.21 -10.26 8.13
N LEU A 86 -6.30 -9.55 7.85
CA LEU A 86 -6.59 -9.00 6.54
C LEU A 86 -6.01 -7.60 6.43
N VAL A 87 -5.15 -7.37 5.45
CA VAL A 87 -4.63 -6.05 5.10
C VAL A 87 -5.19 -5.64 3.75
N VAL A 88 -5.82 -4.48 3.69
CA VAL A 88 -6.42 -3.91 2.49
C VAL A 88 -5.80 -2.56 2.20
N GLY A 89 -5.33 -2.35 0.98
CA GLY A 89 -5.06 -1.02 0.44
C GLY A 89 -6.25 -0.60 -0.41
N ALA A 90 -6.92 0.50 -0.08
CA ALA A 90 -8.12 0.93 -0.80
C ALA A 90 -8.21 2.45 -0.89
N GLU A 91 -8.54 2.95 -2.09
CA GLU A 91 -8.61 4.38 -2.35
C GLU A 91 -9.72 4.74 -3.33
N THR A 92 -10.34 5.91 -3.11
CA THR A 92 -11.23 6.60 -4.04
C THR A 92 -10.73 8.02 -4.32
N LEU A 93 -9.51 8.12 -4.85
CA LEU A 93 -8.82 9.39 -5.06
C LEU A 93 -9.50 10.30 -6.09
N SER A 94 -10.32 9.73 -6.99
CA SER A 94 -11.17 10.51 -7.91
C SER A 94 -12.09 11.50 -7.21
N LYS A 95 -12.36 11.30 -5.90
CA LYS A 95 -13.16 12.19 -5.06
C LYS A 95 -12.36 13.37 -4.48
N PHE A 96 -11.05 13.26 -4.50
CA PHE A 96 -10.13 14.19 -3.88
C PHE A 96 -9.22 14.93 -4.89
N VAL A 97 -9.32 14.65 -6.18
CA VAL A 97 -8.58 15.41 -7.20
C VAL A 97 -9.36 16.65 -7.64
N ASN A 98 -8.64 17.74 -7.88
CA ASN A 98 -9.19 18.89 -8.58
C ASN A 98 -9.16 18.59 -10.08
N TRP A 99 -10.33 18.33 -10.69
CA TRP A 99 -10.46 17.99 -12.11
C TRP A 99 -10.03 19.11 -13.08
N HIS A 100 -9.82 20.34 -12.58
CA HIS A 100 -9.26 21.46 -13.33
C HIS A 100 -7.73 21.54 -13.23
N ASP A 101 -7.10 20.80 -12.31
CA ASP A 101 -5.63 20.72 -12.18
C ASP A 101 -5.08 19.44 -12.85
N ARG A 102 -4.55 19.61 -14.07
CA ARG A 102 -3.97 18.51 -14.84
C ARG A 102 -2.69 17.90 -14.23
N ASN A 103 -2.07 18.57 -13.26
CA ASN A 103 -0.89 18.02 -12.59
C ASN A 103 -1.24 16.88 -11.62
N THR A 104 -2.50 16.80 -11.19
CA THR A 104 -2.98 15.80 -10.24
C THR A 104 -4.04 14.88 -10.83
N CYS A 105 -5.07 15.40 -11.52
CA CYS A 105 -6.21 14.63 -11.96
C CYS A 105 -5.89 13.53 -12.98
N ILE A 106 -4.80 13.65 -13.74
CA ILE A 106 -4.37 12.63 -14.71
C ILE A 106 -3.50 11.52 -14.09
N ILE A 107 -3.12 11.65 -12.81
CA ILE A 107 -2.19 10.73 -12.15
C ILE A 107 -2.95 9.73 -11.28
N PHE A 108 -3.81 10.26 -10.41
CA PHE A 108 -4.44 9.49 -9.34
C PHE A 108 -5.68 8.72 -9.81
N ALA A 109 -5.87 7.54 -9.24
CA ALA A 109 -6.93 6.61 -9.60
C ALA A 109 -7.57 5.97 -8.37
N ASP A 110 -8.70 5.30 -8.61
CA ASP A 110 -9.41 4.52 -7.60
C ASP A 110 -9.04 3.04 -7.72
N GLY A 111 -8.98 2.34 -6.60
CA GLY A 111 -8.72 0.92 -6.60
C GLY A 111 -8.66 0.32 -5.19
N ALA A 112 -8.68 -1.01 -5.14
CA ALA A 112 -8.41 -1.76 -3.92
C ALA A 112 -7.71 -3.08 -4.22
N GLY A 113 -6.80 -3.47 -3.34
CA GLY A 113 -6.19 -4.78 -3.30
C GLY A 113 -6.05 -5.24 -1.86
N ALA A 114 -6.05 -6.55 -1.63
CA ALA A 114 -6.03 -7.11 -0.29
C ALA A 114 -5.17 -8.37 -0.22
N ALA A 115 -4.65 -8.65 0.98
CA ALA A 115 -3.96 -9.89 1.29
C ALA A 115 -4.34 -10.39 2.70
N VAL A 116 -4.49 -11.70 2.84
CA VAL A 116 -4.64 -12.37 4.12
C VAL A 116 -3.28 -12.84 4.58
N TYR A 117 -2.86 -12.39 5.76
CA TYR A 117 -1.63 -12.79 6.43
C TYR A 117 -1.92 -13.87 7.45
N GLY A 118 -1.05 -14.87 7.53
CA GLY A 118 -1.14 -15.98 8.47
C GLY A 118 0.21 -16.65 8.69
N GLU A 119 0.23 -17.67 9.54
CA GLU A 119 1.43 -18.47 9.76
C GLU A 119 1.87 -19.18 8.49
N VAL A 120 3.17 -19.27 8.28
CA VAL A 120 3.81 -19.98 7.17
C VAL A 120 4.94 -20.86 7.71
N GLU A 121 5.46 -21.76 6.86
CA GLU A 121 6.61 -22.60 7.18
C GLU A 121 7.83 -21.73 7.56
N GLN A 122 8.64 -22.23 8.48
CA GLN A 122 9.86 -21.53 8.91
C GLN A 122 10.78 -21.21 7.72
N GLY A 123 11.23 -19.95 7.65
CA GLY A 123 12.08 -19.45 6.57
C GLY A 123 11.31 -18.90 5.37
N TYR A 124 9.98 -18.90 5.41
CA TYR A 124 9.09 -18.23 4.46
C TYR A 124 8.42 -17.00 5.09
N GLY A 125 7.69 -16.26 4.29
CA GLY A 125 6.96 -15.06 4.72
C GLY A 125 7.83 -13.81 4.74
N MET A 126 7.50 -12.89 5.63
CA MET A 126 8.19 -11.59 5.74
C MET A 126 9.54 -11.77 6.44
N LEU A 127 10.62 -11.38 5.77
CA LEU A 127 11.98 -11.49 6.30
C LEU A 127 12.45 -10.20 6.95
N SER A 128 12.05 -9.06 6.43
CA SER A 128 12.47 -7.75 6.97
C SER A 128 11.60 -6.61 6.47
N PHE A 129 11.68 -5.47 7.17
CA PHE A 129 11.03 -4.20 6.81
C PHE A 129 11.99 -3.02 6.98
N ASP A 130 11.80 -1.98 6.15
CA ASP A 130 12.31 -0.63 6.41
C ASP A 130 11.14 0.35 6.28
N LEU A 131 10.72 0.92 7.40
CA LEU A 131 9.66 1.91 7.48
C LEU A 131 10.27 3.24 7.92
N GLY A 132 9.78 4.35 7.38
CA GLY A 132 10.26 5.66 7.81
C GLY A 132 9.37 6.80 7.35
N ALA A 133 9.58 7.96 7.97
CA ALA A 133 8.88 9.18 7.69
C ALA A 133 9.79 10.41 7.81
N ASP A 134 9.45 11.46 7.07
CA ASP A 134 10.06 12.79 7.16
C ASP A 134 8.97 13.86 7.14
N GLY A 135 8.56 14.30 8.33
CA GLY A 135 7.53 15.32 8.49
C GLY A 135 7.91 16.71 7.99
N SER A 136 9.19 16.97 7.69
CA SER A 136 9.59 18.26 7.07
C SER A 136 9.04 18.43 5.67
N GLY A 137 8.65 17.33 5.00
CA GLY A 137 8.02 17.31 3.68
C GLY A 137 6.49 17.26 3.71
N ALA A 138 5.82 17.54 4.83
CA ALA A 138 4.38 17.35 5.01
C ALA A 138 3.51 18.07 3.96
N THR A 139 3.93 19.23 3.47
CA THR A 139 3.22 20.00 2.45
C THR A 139 3.55 19.63 1.01
N THR A 140 4.44 18.65 0.80
CA THR A 140 4.84 18.22 -0.56
C THR A 140 3.69 17.51 -1.27
N ILE A 141 2.91 16.72 -0.53
CA ILE A 141 1.67 16.07 -0.97
C ILE A 141 0.70 16.14 0.22
N GLU A 142 -0.41 16.85 0.06
CA GLU A 142 -1.38 17.02 1.15
C GLU A 142 -2.81 17.21 0.64
N ILE A 143 -3.79 16.96 1.52
CA ILE A 143 -5.18 17.42 1.41
C ILE A 143 -5.38 18.35 2.59
N PRO A 144 -5.25 19.68 2.42
CA PRO A 144 -5.14 20.60 3.55
C PRO A 144 -6.45 20.83 4.31
N GLY A 145 -7.60 20.65 3.65
CA GLY A 145 -8.92 20.92 4.23
C GLY A 145 -9.67 19.68 4.72
N GLY A 146 -10.68 19.88 5.56
CA GLY A 146 -11.52 18.83 6.13
C GLY A 146 -10.99 18.22 7.43
N GLY A 147 -9.77 18.57 7.85
CA GLY A 147 -9.18 18.17 9.13
C GLY A 147 -9.32 19.25 10.22
N SER A 148 -8.74 18.97 11.40
CA SER A 148 -8.82 19.89 12.54
C SER A 148 -8.07 21.22 12.35
N LYS A 149 -7.07 21.26 11.47
CA LYS A 149 -6.32 22.47 11.13
C LYS A 149 -7.16 23.45 10.29
N HIS A 150 -7.90 22.90 9.33
CA HIS A 150 -8.78 23.62 8.41
C HIS A 150 -10.09 22.83 8.32
N PRO A 151 -11.03 23.02 9.26
CA PRO A 151 -12.35 22.39 9.18
C PRO A 151 -13.08 22.77 7.89
N ALA A 152 -14.00 21.93 7.45
CA ALA A 152 -14.78 22.19 6.25
C ALA A 152 -15.68 23.42 6.42
N ASP A 153 -15.46 24.44 5.62
CA ASP A 153 -16.27 25.67 5.52
C ASP A 153 -16.28 26.15 4.06
N GLN A 154 -17.02 27.24 3.80
CA GLN A 154 -17.15 27.78 2.44
C GLN A 154 -15.79 28.22 1.88
N GLU A 155 -14.93 28.82 2.71
CA GLU A 155 -13.60 29.30 2.29
C GLU A 155 -12.72 28.13 1.88
N SER A 156 -12.72 27.03 2.65
CA SER A 156 -11.95 25.81 2.32
C SER A 156 -12.42 25.15 1.03
N ILE A 157 -13.72 25.21 0.74
CA ILE A 157 -14.29 24.71 -0.51
C ILE A 157 -13.89 25.58 -1.69
N ASP A 158 -14.05 26.89 -1.58
CA ASP A 158 -13.74 27.86 -2.63
C ASP A 158 -12.25 27.83 -3.01
N ASN A 159 -11.36 27.58 -2.04
CA ASN A 159 -9.92 27.41 -2.24
C ASN A 159 -9.50 25.97 -2.59
N HIS A 160 -10.42 25.06 -2.87
CA HIS A 160 -10.15 23.65 -3.20
C HIS A 160 -9.28 22.92 -2.17
N MET A 161 -9.34 23.31 -0.88
CA MET A 161 -8.54 22.70 0.17
C MET A 161 -8.91 21.25 0.46
N HIS A 162 -10.10 20.82 0.04
CA HIS A 162 -10.56 19.43 0.10
C HIS A 162 -9.94 18.55 -1.00
N CYS A 163 -9.18 19.15 -1.92
CA CYS A 163 -8.50 18.42 -2.98
C CYS A 163 -7.05 18.09 -2.62
N LEU A 164 -6.51 17.11 -3.32
CA LEU A 164 -5.11 16.70 -3.21
C LEU A 164 -4.23 17.72 -3.94
N HIS A 165 -3.27 18.27 -3.22
CA HIS A 165 -2.22 19.17 -3.72
C HIS A 165 -0.89 18.42 -3.75
N MET A 166 -0.09 18.61 -4.81
CA MET A 166 1.19 17.93 -4.98
C MET A 166 2.24 18.84 -5.64
N ASN A 167 3.39 18.97 -5.00
CA ASN A 167 4.60 19.48 -5.64
C ASN A 167 5.31 18.35 -6.41
N GLY A 168 4.99 18.19 -7.68
CA GLY A 168 5.47 17.07 -8.49
C GLY A 168 7.00 16.97 -8.59
N LYS A 169 7.72 18.11 -8.59
CA LYS A 169 9.20 18.14 -8.67
C LYS A 169 9.85 17.62 -7.39
N GLU A 170 9.36 18.04 -6.23
CA GLU A 170 9.86 17.60 -4.93
C GLU A 170 9.49 16.15 -4.68
N THR A 171 8.24 15.77 -5.00
CA THR A 171 7.77 14.38 -4.93
C THR A 171 8.65 13.45 -5.75
N PHE A 172 8.95 13.81 -7.00
CA PHE A 172 9.81 13.00 -7.88
C PHE A 172 11.22 12.84 -7.30
N ARG A 173 11.83 13.94 -6.83
CA ARG A 173 13.18 13.90 -6.24
C ARG A 173 13.25 12.99 -5.00
N PHE A 174 12.26 13.10 -4.14
CA PHE A 174 12.14 12.25 -2.96
C PHE A 174 11.95 10.79 -3.35
N ALA A 175 11.01 10.50 -4.24
CA ALA A 175 10.65 9.16 -4.67
C ALA A 175 11.83 8.37 -5.25
N VAL A 176 12.59 8.99 -6.16
CA VAL A 176 13.78 8.39 -6.79
C VAL A 176 14.83 8.02 -5.73
N LYS A 177 14.98 8.84 -4.69
CA LYS A 177 15.90 8.55 -3.59
C LYS A 177 15.35 7.46 -2.68
N ALA A 178 14.09 7.55 -2.26
CA ALA A 178 13.48 6.71 -1.25
C ALA A 178 13.29 5.25 -1.72
N MET A 179 12.67 5.04 -2.88
CA MET A 179 12.21 3.73 -3.33
C MET A 179 13.32 2.68 -3.39
N GLY A 180 14.46 2.98 -4.02
CA GLY A 180 15.58 2.03 -4.08
C GLY A 180 16.39 1.94 -2.78
N SER A 181 16.49 3.04 -2.00
CA SER A 181 17.29 3.02 -0.77
C SER A 181 16.62 2.26 0.37
N THR A 182 15.30 2.31 0.46
CA THR A 182 14.56 1.55 1.47
C THR A 182 14.67 0.03 1.22
N VAL A 183 14.62 -0.41 -0.04
CA VAL A 183 14.83 -1.83 -0.39
C VAL A 183 16.22 -2.31 0.02
N MET A 184 17.27 -1.51 -0.25
CA MET A 184 18.64 -1.85 0.16
C MET A 184 18.75 -2.05 1.68
N LYS A 185 18.10 -1.21 2.48
CA LYS A 185 18.07 -1.36 3.95
C LYS A 185 17.30 -2.60 4.40
N SER A 186 16.18 -2.92 3.74
CA SER A 186 15.44 -4.15 4.04
C SER A 186 16.26 -5.39 3.69
N LEU A 187 17.01 -5.39 2.57
CA LEU A 187 17.93 -6.47 2.22
C LEU A 187 19.03 -6.65 3.29
N GLU A 188 19.66 -5.55 3.69
CA GLU A 188 20.70 -5.57 4.75
C GLU A 188 20.15 -6.21 6.05
N ARG A 189 18.95 -5.83 6.48
CA ARG A 189 18.28 -6.40 7.65
C ARG A 189 17.93 -7.88 7.49
N ALA A 190 17.63 -8.31 6.27
CA ALA A 190 17.37 -9.71 5.95
C ALA A 190 18.66 -10.55 5.77
N GLY A 191 19.84 -9.91 5.77
CA GLY A 191 21.10 -10.57 5.45
C GLY A 191 21.24 -10.99 3.98
N LEU A 192 20.49 -10.32 3.09
CA LEU A 192 20.45 -10.60 1.66
C LEU A 192 21.12 -9.48 0.84
N GLN A 193 21.46 -9.82 -0.40
CA GLN A 193 22.02 -8.89 -1.39
C GLN A 193 20.97 -8.58 -2.47
N LYS A 194 21.17 -7.52 -3.23
CA LYS A 194 20.25 -7.13 -4.32
C LYS A 194 20.14 -8.19 -5.42
N GLU A 195 21.18 -9.00 -5.61
CA GLU A 195 21.23 -10.11 -6.54
C GLU A 195 20.29 -11.27 -6.15
N ASP A 196 19.90 -11.34 -4.86
CA ASP A 196 18.95 -12.34 -4.35
C ASP A 196 17.49 -12.00 -4.68
N ILE A 197 17.20 -10.78 -5.14
CA ILE A 197 15.83 -10.38 -5.50
C ILE A 197 15.42 -11.09 -6.79
N ASP A 198 14.37 -11.89 -6.71
CA ASP A 198 13.74 -12.50 -7.87
C ASP A 198 12.74 -11.56 -8.54
N TYR A 199 11.98 -10.79 -7.73
CA TYR A 199 10.95 -9.89 -8.25
C TYR A 199 10.75 -8.64 -7.37
N LEU A 200 10.60 -7.49 -8.03
CA LEU A 200 10.25 -6.21 -7.38
C LEU A 200 8.82 -5.83 -7.73
N ILE A 201 8.00 -5.56 -6.72
CA ILE A 201 6.65 -5.00 -6.86
C ILE A 201 6.63 -3.61 -6.21
N PRO A 202 6.91 -2.55 -6.99
CA PRO A 202 6.95 -1.19 -6.49
C PRO A 202 5.56 -0.55 -6.46
N HIS A 203 5.42 0.51 -5.67
CA HIS A 203 4.30 1.44 -5.80
C HIS A 203 4.24 2.01 -7.23
N GLN A 204 3.05 2.00 -7.82
CA GLN A 204 2.79 2.38 -9.20
C GLN A 204 2.53 3.90 -9.31
N ALA A 205 3.56 4.72 -9.02
CA ALA A 205 3.43 6.18 -9.02
C ALA A 205 3.75 6.82 -10.38
N ASN A 206 4.86 6.39 -10.99
CA ASN A 206 5.38 6.91 -12.25
C ASN A 206 6.43 5.93 -12.80
N ILE A 207 6.35 5.60 -14.10
CA ILE A 207 7.27 4.64 -14.72
C ILE A 207 8.74 5.03 -14.56
N ARG A 208 9.09 6.32 -14.65
CA ARG A 208 10.48 6.80 -14.51
C ARG A 208 11.02 6.60 -13.09
N ILE A 209 10.15 6.67 -12.06
CA ILE A 209 10.53 6.37 -10.67
C ILE A 209 10.80 4.88 -10.51
N ILE A 210 9.95 4.04 -11.10
CA ILE A 210 10.10 2.57 -11.09
C ILE A 210 11.40 2.17 -11.78
N GLU A 211 11.67 2.69 -12.98
CA GLU A 211 12.91 2.45 -13.73
C GLU A 211 14.16 2.90 -12.94
N SER A 212 14.06 4.04 -12.24
CA SER A 212 15.16 4.52 -11.39
C SER A 212 15.44 3.59 -10.20
N ALA A 213 14.38 3.05 -9.57
CA ALA A 213 14.52 2.06 -8.50
C ALA A 213 15.14 0.75 -9.02
N ALA A 214 14.64 0.23 -10.14
CA ALA A 214 15.18 -0.96 -10.80
C ALA A 214 16.67 -0.81 -11.13
N LYS A 215 17.06 0.33 -11.73
CA LYS A 215 18.45 0.66 -12.03
C LYS A 215 19.33 0.67 -10.78
N ARG A 216 18.85 1.26 -9.69
CA ARG A 216 19.59 1.33 -8.42
C ARG A 216 19.81 -0.06 -7.81
N LEU A 217 18.83 -0.94 -7.96
CA LEU A 217 18.87 -2.33 -7.49
C LEU A 217 19.59 -3.27 -8.49
N HIS A 218 20.01 -2.78 -9.66
CA HIS A 218 20.54 -3.55 -10.76
C HIS A 218 19.60 -4.67 -11.26
N LEU A 219 18.29 -4.44 -11.13
CA LEU A 219 17.27 -5.37 -11.62
C LEU A 219 16.89 -5.04 -13.06
N PRO A 220 16.83 -6.01 -13.95
CA PRO A 220 16.25 -5.84 -15.27
C PRO A 220 14.73 -5.67 -15.16
N MET A 221 14.12 -4.94 -16.09
CA MET A 221 12.70 -4.57 -16.01
C MET A 221 11.73 -5.76 -16.12
N ASP A 222 12.14 -6.90 -16.62
CA ASP A 222 11.36 -8.14 -16.64
C ASP A 222 11.18 -8.77 -15.24
N LYS A 223 12.05 -8.40 -14.29
CA LYS A 223 11.93 -8.70 -12.85
C LYS A 223 11.20 -7.61 -12.05
N VAL A 224 10.58 -6.65 -12.71
CA VAL A 224 9.84 -5.55 -12.06
C VAL A 224 8.39 -5.56 -12.54
N PHE A 225 7.45 -5.64 -11.61
CA PHE A 225 6.04 -5.63 -12.00
C PHE A 225 5.56 -4.19 -12.24
N VAL A 226 5.01 -3.96 -13.42
CA VAL A 226 4.49 -2.66 -13.84
C VAL A 226 3.09 -2.86 -14.39
N ASN A 227 2.11 -2.12 -13.85
CA ASN A 227 0.73 -2.08 -14.33
C ASN A 227 0.10 -0.68 -14.22
N ILE A 228 0.94 0.34 -14.08
CA ILE A 228 0.51 1.73 -13.94
C ILE A 228 -0.30 2.23 -15.15
N GLU A 229 0.00 1.75 -16.35
CA GLU A 229 -0.73 2.10 -17.58
C GLU A 229 -2.18 1.63 -17.55
N LYS A 230 -2.47 0.58 -16.78
CA LYS A 230 -3.80 0.00 -16.64
C LYS A 230 -4.60 0.62 -15.48
N TYR A 231 -3.95 0.89 -14.36
CA TYR A 231 -4.63 1.28 -13.13
C TYR A 231 -4.33 2.70 -12.65
N GLY A 232 -3.30 3.37 -13.19
CA GLY A 232 -2.84 4.64 -12.66
C GLY A 232 -2.23 4.52 -11.25
N ASN A 233 -2.14 5.66 -10.56
CA ASN A 233 -1.68 5.71 -9.18
C ASN A 233 -2.88 5.60 -8.21
N ALA A 234 -3.16 4.39 -7.74
CA ALA A 234 -4.18 4.13 -6.73
C ALA A 234 -3.62 4.15 -5.28
N SER A 235 -2.57 4.94 -5.02
CA SER A 235 -1.95 5.13 -3.70
C SER A 235 -1.70 3.81 -2.95
N ALA A 236 -2.27 3.62 -1.73
CA ALA A 236 -2.09 2.41 -0.92
C ALA A 236 -2.57 1.12 -1.61
N ALA A 237 -3.48 1.22 -2.57
CA ALA A 237 -4.01 0.07 -3.31
C ALA A 237 -3.05 -0.44 -4.39
N SER A 238 -2.10 0.37 -4.88
CA SER A 238 -1.30 0.02 -6.06
C SER A 238 -0.40 -1.20 -5.85
N ILE A 239 0.26 -1.33 -4.70
CA ILE A 239 1.11 -2.50 -4.39
C ILE A 239 0.28 -3.79 -4.31
N PRO A 240 -0.81 -3.89 -3.52
CA PRO A 240 -1.58 -5.13 -3.44
C PRO A 240 -2.30 -5.48 -4.74
N ILE A 241 -2.71 -4.51 -5.57
CA ILE A 241 -3.23 -4.78 -6.92
C ILE A 241 -2.14 -5.40 -7.80
N ALA A 242 -0.94 -4.81 -7.80
CA ALA A 242 0.19 -5.30 -8.57
C ALA A 242 0.64 -6.70 -8.09
N MET A 243 0.65 -6.93 -6.78
CA MET A 243 0.97 -8.23 -6.18
C MET A 243 -0.04 -9.31 -6.59
N ALA A 244 -1.34 -9.00 -6.54
CA ALA A 244 -2.39 -9.92 -6.96
C ALA A 244 -2.28 -10.28 -8.45
N GLU A 245 -2.05 -9.30 -9.34
CA GLU A 245 -1.86 -9.57 -10.76
C GLU A 245 -0.57 -10.35 -11.05
N ALA A 246 0.53 -10.05 -10.35
CA ALA A 246 1.78 -10.78 -10.48
C ALA A 246 1.59 -12.26 -10.09
N TYR A 247 0.89 -12.52 -8.99
CA TYR A 247 0.56 -13.87 -8.57
C TYR A 247 -0.36 -14.58 -9.57
N GLN A 248 -1.48 -13.98 -9.96
CA GLN A 248 -2.44 -14.56 -10.90
C GLN A 248 -1.86 -14.83 -12.30
N SER A 249 -0.83 -14.08 -12.69
CA SER A 249 -0.10 -14.29 -13.94
C SER A 249 1.03 -15.34 -13.85
N GLY A 250 1.17 -16.02 -12.69
CA GLY A 250 2.21 -17.04 -12.46
C GLY A 250 3.63 -16.49 -12.36
N LYS A 251 3.77 -15.20 -12.07
CA LYS A 251 5.09 -14.53 -11.93
C LYS A 251 5.68 -14.63 -10.54
N LEU A 252 4.88 -14.99 -9.53
CA LEU A 252 5.36 -15.20 -8.16
C LEU A 252 5.32 -16.70 -7.85
N LYS A 253 6.48 -17.27 -7.59
CA LYS A 253 6.64 -18.70 -7.32
C LYS A 253 7.11 -18.95 -5.89
N LYS A 254 6.66 -20.04 -5.28
CA LYS A 254 7.09 -20.45 -3.93
C LYS A 254 8.62 -20.49 -3.85
N GLY A 255 9.16 -19.84 -2.83
CA GLY A 255 10.61 -19.78 -2.56
C GLY A 255 11.31 -18.56 -3.12
N GLU A 256 10.70 -17.78 -4.03
CA GLU A 256 11.29 -16.56 -4.57
C GLU A 256 11.35 -15.43 -3.54
N ILE A 257 12.38 -14.60 -3.66
CA ILE A 257 12.58 -13.40 -2.85
C ILE A 257 11.92 -12.22 -3.55
N ILE A 258 10.86 -11.71 -2.93
CA ILE A 258 10.06 -10.60 -3.43
C ILE A 258 10.35 -9.35 -2.60
N ALA A 259 10.61 -8.24 -3.28
CA ALA A 259 10.70 -6.93 -2.66
C ALA A 259 9.45 -6.10 -2.96
N LEU A 260 8.80 -5.57 -1.91
CA LEU A 260 7.79 -4.52 -2.04
C LEU A 260 8.41 -3.18 -1.67
N SER A 261 8.07 -2.11 -2.37
CA SER A 261 8.57 -0.77 -2.05
C SER A 261 7.58 0.31 -2.40
N GLY A 262 7.35 1.24 -1.47
CA GLY A 262 6.47 2.38 -1.62
C GLY A 262 7.01 3.65 -0.96
N PHE A 263 6.50 4.77 -1.42
CA PHE A 263 6.71 6.09 -0.82
C PHE A 263 5.40 6.89 -0.99
N GLY A 264 5.17 7.86 -0.15
CA GLY A 264 3.94 8.66 -0.20
C GLY A 264 4.01 9.96 0.60
N ALA A 265 2.83 10.57 0.70
CA ALA A 265 2.63 11.75 1.53
C ALA A 265 3.05 11.51 2.98
N GLY A 266 3.50 12.61 3.64
CA GLY A 266 3.95 12.57 5.00
C GLY A 266 5.27 13.35 5.20
N LEU A 267 6.38 13.19 4.51
CA LEU A 267 6.61 12.09 3.56
C LEU A 267 6.78 10.76 4.29
N THR A 268 6.39 9.68 3.65
CA THR A 268 6.58 8.33 4.17
C THR A 268 7.29 7.44 3.14
N TRP A 269 7.97 6.41 3.60
CA TRP A 269 8.48 5.33 2.75
C TRP A 269 8.38 3.99 3.47
N ALA A 270 8.31 2.95 2.69
CA ALA A 270 8.31 1.58 3.21
C ALA A 270 8.87 0.61 2.18
N SER A 271 9.54 -0.41 2.67
CA SER A 271 9.82 -1.62 1.91
C SER A 271 9.75 -2.85 2.80
N CYS A 272 9.52 -3.98 2.18
CA CYS A 272 9.73 -5.28 2.83
C CYS A 272 10.40 -6.25 1.87
N ILE A 273 11.11 -7.20 2.44
CA ILE A 273 11.61 -8.39 1.74
C ILE A 273 10.82 -9.57 2.28
N MET A 274 10.27 -10.36 1.37
CA MET A 274 9.56 -11.59 1.71
C MET A 274 10.08 -12.76 0.88
N LYS A 275 10.05 -13.95 1.46
CA LYS A 275 10.17 -15.19 0.71
C LYS A 275 8.77 -15.72 0.46
N TRP A 276 8.39 -15.79 -0.81
CA TRP A 276 7.03 -16.15 -1.19
C TRP A 276 6.67 -17.56 -0.72
N ALA A 277 5.62 -17.67 0.08
CA ALA A 277 5.24 -18.93 0.74
C ALA A 277 4.13 -19.68 0.02
N LYS A 278 3.35 -18.99 -0.84
CA LYS A 278 2.16 -19.57 -1.47
C LYS A 278 2.55 -20.45 -2.65
N GLU A 279 1.92 -21.61 -2.75
CA GLU A 279 2.00 -22.52 -3.90
C GLU A 279 1.08 -22.03 -5.04
N ASP A 280 1.35 -22.47 -6.27
CA ASP A 280 0.57 -22.17 -7.47
C ASP A 280 -0.84 -22.78 -7.42
#